data_599dd5fb49d7e65f0c97938258c7b389
#
_entry.id   599dd5fb49d7e65f0c97938258c7b389
#
_cell.length_a   1.000
_cell.length_b   1.000
_cell.length_c   1.000
_cell.angle_alpha   90.00
_cell.angle_beta   90.00
_cell.angle_gamma   90.00
#
_symmetry.space_group_name_H-M   'P 1'
#
loop_
_entity.id
_entity.type
_entity.pdbx_description
1 polymer ?
#
loop_
_entity_poly.entity_id
_entity_poly.type
_entity_poly.pdbx_seq_one_letter_code
_entity_poly.pdbx_strand_id
1 'polypeptide(L)'
;MYEYFGGVTRILVSDNLKTGVISNKKNDDPVMNRCYQELADYYKTALLPARVLSPKDKAAVEGEVGKLTSHIIVKLRNRRCFSLTELNTEVRKLLDAYNRRDFLKKDGSRYSVF
;
A
#
# COMPACT_ATOMS: atom_id res chain seq x y z
N MET A 1 -0.69 -8.51 -3.84
CA MET A 1 -0.83 -7.11 -4.29
C MET A 1 -1.11 -7.00 -5.78
N TYR A 2 -0.24 -7.49 -6.66
CA TYR A 2 -0.44 -7.38 -8.11
C TYR A 2 -1.68 -8.11 -8.63
N GLU A 3 -2.04 -9.25 -8.04
CA GLU A 3 -3.28 -9.96 -8.35
C GLU A 3 -4.52 -9.14 -8.00
N TYR A 4 -4.50 -8.46 -6.86
CA TYR A 4 -5.60 -7.58 -6.43
C TYR A 4 -5.83 -6.44 -7.41
N PHE A 5 -4.76 -5.81 -7.90
CA PHE A 5 -4.85 -4.68 -8.83
C PHE A 5 -5.02 -5.12 -10.29
N GLY A 6 -4.84 -6.40 -10.59
CA GLY A 6 -4.89 -6.90 -11.96
C GLY A 6 -3.74 -6.41 -12.85
N GLY A 7 -2.61 -6.03 -12.24
CA GLY A 7 -1.47 -5.51 -12.98
C GLY A 7 -0.30 -5.13 -12.11
N VAL A 8 0.74 -4.60 -12.73
CA VAL A 8 2.00 -4.21 -12.11
C VAL A 8 2.20 -2.71 -12.24
N THR A 9 2.66 -2.07 -11.18
CA THR A 9 2.99 -0.64 -11.18
C THR A 9 4.31 -0.37 -11.91
N ARG A 10 4.47 0.82 -12.46
CA ARG A 10 5.74 1.24 -13.08
C ARG A 10 6.81 1.53 -12.04
N ILE A 11 6.41 2.08 -10.89
CA ILE A 11 7.28 2.44 -9.80
C ILE A 11 6.72 1.85 -8.51
N LEU A 12 7.55 1.19 -7.73
CA LEU A 12 7.23 0.67 -6.41
C LEU A 12 7.98 1.48 -5.36
N VAL A 13 7.26 2.25 -4.57
CA VAL A 13 7.83 3.01 -3.45
C VAL A 13 7.73 2.18 -2.19
N SER A 14 8.86 1.90 -1.55
CA SER A 14 8.93 1.10 -0.34
C SER A 14 9.52 1.89 0.82
N ASP A 15 9.36 1.36 2.03
CA ASP A 15 10.10 1.83 3.17
C ASP A 15 11.61 1.61 2.97
N ASN A 16 12.42 2.40 3.69
CA ASN A 16 13.85 2.19 3.78
C ASN A 16 14.14 1.02 4.75
N LEU A 17 13.80 -0.20 4.32
CA LEU A 17 13.95 -1.42 5.11
C LEU A 17 15.37 -1.98 5.00
N LYS A 18 15.95 -2.39 6.12
CA LYS A 18 17.27 -3.03 6.15
C LYS A 18 17.31 -4.31 5.29
N THR A 19 16.20 -5.02 5.18
CA THR A 19 16.06 -6.22 4.36
C THR A 19 15.87 -5.93 2.87
N GLY A 20 15.33 -4.77 2.52
CA GLY A 20 15.09 -4.36 1.13
C GLY A 20 16.18 -3.47 0.56
N VAL A 21 16.84 -2.70 1.43
CA VAL A 21 17.88 -1.73 1.05
C VAL A 21 19.14 -2.02 1.85
N ILE A 22 20.23 -2.34 1.17
CA ILE A 22 21.53 -2.62 1.80
C ILE A 22 22.18 -1.32 2.25
N SER A 23 22.14 -0.29 1.42
CA SER A 23 22.72 1.01 1.72
C SER A 23 21.83 2.12 1.15
N ASN A 24 21.55 3.15 1.96
CA ASN A 24 20.79 4.31 1.54
C ASN A 24 21.25 5.52 2.35
N LYS A 25 22.30 6.17 1.89
CA LYS A 25 22.79 7.43 2.48
C LYS A 25 22.05 8.60 1.86
N LYS A 26 21.95 9.71 2.60
CA LYS A 26 21.12 10.86 2.23
C LYS A 26 21.38 11.42 0.81
N ASN A 27 22.62 11.41 0.35
CA ASN A 27 23.02 11.97 -0.93
C ASN A 27 23.52 10.90 -1.93
N ASP A 28 23.41 9.61 -1.59
CA ASP A 28 23.85 8.52 -2.44
C ASP A 28 22.65 7.75 -2.97
N ASP A 29 22.82 7.05 -4.10
CA ASP A 29 21.82 6.14 -4.60
C ASP A 29 21.66 4.96 -3.65
N PRO A 30 20.42 4.50 -3.37
CA PRO A 30 20.19 3.36 -2.51
C PRO A 30 20.69 2.06 -3.14
N VAL A 31 21.33 1.22 -2.32
CA VAL A 31 21.74 -0.13 -2.71
C VAL A 31 20.65 -1.10 -2.26
N MET A 32 19.99 -1.73 -3.21
CA MET A 32 18.86 -2.62 -2.96
C MET A 32 19.32 -4.05 -2.65
N ASN A 33 18.52 -4.77 -1.84
CA ASN A 33 18.69 -6.20 -1.67
C ASN A 33 18.55 -6.92 -3.02
N ARG A 34 19.41 -7.90 -3.30
CA ARG A 34 19.44 -8.62 -4.59
C ARG A 34 18.09 -9.27 -4.93
N CYS A 35 17.48 -9.97 -3.98
CA CYS A 35 16.19 -10.63 -4.22
C CYS A 35 15.09 -9.63 -4.53
N TYR A 36 15.11 -8.48 -3.88
CA TYR A 36 14.13 -7.41 -4.12
C TYR A 36 14.35 -6.78 -5.50
N GLN A 37 15.60 -6.58 -5.89
CA GLN A 37 15.94 -6.08 -7.23
C GLN A 37 15.55 -7.09 -8.31
N GLU A 38 15.76 -8.39 -8.09
CA GLU A 38 15.33 -9.46 -9.01
C GLU A 38 13.80 -9.47 -9.19
N LEU A 39 13.03 -9.25 -8.12
CA LEU A 39 11.58 -9.10 -8.20
C LEU A 39 11.19 -7.92 -9.10
N ALA A 40 11.83 -6.77 -8.91
CA ALA A 40 11.58 -5.58 -9.71
C ALA A 40 11.92 -5.80 -11.19
N ASP A 41 13.03 -6.46 -11.48
CA ASP A 41 13.48 -6.77 -12.85
C ASP A 41 12.50 -7.74 -13.53
N TYR A 42 12.02 -8.74 -12.80
CA TYR A 42 11.03 -9.70 -13.31
C TYR A 42 9.73 -9.01 -13.75
N TYR A 43 9.22 -8.09 -12.94
CA TYR A 43 7.99 -7.35 -13.22
C TYR A 43 8.22 -6.06 -14.01
N LYS A 44 9.46 -5.74 -14.34
CA LYS A 44 9.83 -4.48 -15.01
C LYS A 44 9.36 -3.24 -14.27
N THR A 45 9.48 -3.28 -12.96
CA THR A 45 9.10 -2.21 -12.03
C THR A 45 10.35 -1.53 -11.50
N ALA A 46 10.36 -0.21 -11.45
CA ALA A 46 11.45 0.53 -10.81
C ALA A 46 11.23 0.57 -9.29
N LEU A 47 12.27 0.31 -8.52
CA LEU A 47 12.25 0.45 -7.06
C LEU A 47 12.70 1.84 -6.66
N LEU A 48 11.90 2.50 -5.84
CA LEU A 48 12.19 3.82 -5.29
C LEU A 48 11.96 3.79 -3.77
N PRO A 49 12.98 3.48 -2.95
CA PRO A 49 12.82 3.48 -1.50
C PRO A 49 12.64 4.91 -0.97
N ALA A 50 11.90 5.06 0.11
CA ALA A 50 11.76 6.33 0.81
C ALA A 50 13.13 6.80 1.33
N ARG A 51 13.34 8.10 1.34
CA ARG A 51 14.61 8.70 1.80
C ARG A 51 14.80 8.47 3.29
N VAL A 52 16.05 8.32 3.70
CA VAL A 52 16.41 8.20 5.13
C VAL A 52 16.01 9.48 5.87
N LEU A 53 15.39 9.32 7.05
CA LEU A 53 14.94 10.42 7.90
C LEU A 53 13.99 11.42 7.21
N SER A 54 13.22 10.94 6.23
CA SER A 54 12.24 11.75 5.51
C SER A 54 10.84 11.15 5.63
N PRO A 55 10.20 11.21 6.82
CA PRO A 55 8.89 10.59 7.06
C PRO A 55 7.78 11.18 6.18
N LYS A 56 7.95 12.40 5.69
CA LYS A 56 6.97 13.05 4.81
C LYS A 56 6.81 12.36 3.46
N ASP A 57 7.79 11.59 3.02
CA ASP A 57 7.73 10.87 1.75
C ASP A 57 6.57 9.89 1.68
N LYS A 58 6.09 9.41 2.84
CA LYS A 58 5.01 8.42 2.95
C LYS A 58 3.81 8.87 3.77
N ALA A 59 3.76 10.13 4.14
CA ALA A 59 2.69 10.66 4.99
C ALA A 59 1.29 10.41 4.43
N ALA A 60 1.10 10.54 3.12
CA ALA A 60 -0.18 10.29 2.46
C ALA A 60 -0.63 8.82 2.60
N VAL A 61 0.29 7.87 2.40
CA VAL A 61 0.00 6.43 2.53
C VAL A 61 -0.32 6.08 3.98
N GLU A 62 0.49 6.53 4.92
CA GLU A 62 0.30 6.28 6.35
C GLU A 62 -1.03 6.85 6.85
N GLY A 63 -1.36 8.07 6.45
CA GLY A 63 -2.64 8.69 6.78
C GLY A 63 -3.84 7.91 6.24
N GLU A 64 -3.80 7.48 4.99
CA GLU A 64 -4.87 6.70 4.37
C GLU A 64 -5.02 5.31 4.98
N VAL A 65 -3.91 4.63 5.30
CA VAL A 65 -3.93 3.34 6.01
C VAL A 65 -4.60 3.48 7.37
N GLY A 66 -4.28 4.53 8.13
CA GLY A 66 -4.90 4.81 9.41
C GLY A 66 -6.40 5.03 9.30
N LYS A 67 -6.85 5.83 8.35
CA LYS A 67 -8.28 6.09 8.11
C LYS A 67 -9.02 4.82 7.70
N LEU A 68 -8.47 4.05 6.79
CA LEU A 68 -9.07 2.80 6.32
C LEU A 68 -9.17 1.77 7.44
N THR A 69 -8.10 1.60 8.21
CA THR A 69 -8.08 0.68 9.35
C THR A 69 -9.15 1.04 10.38
N SER A 70 -9.26 2.31 10.76
CA SER A 70 -10.28 2.79 11.68
C SER A 70 -11.69 2.56 11.13
N HIS A 71 -11.92 2.83 9.86
CA HIS A 71 -13.21 2.62 9.20
C HIS A 71 -13.63 1.14 9.25
N ILE A 72 -12.73 0.23 8.92
CA ILE A 72 -13.00 -1.22 8.91
C ILE A 72 -13.25 -1.73 10.33
N ILE A 73 -12.41 -1.35 11.30
CA ILE A 73 -12.55 -1.77 12.70
C ILE A 73 -13.89 -1.33 13.29
N VAL A 74 -14.30 -0.09 13.06
CA VAL A 74 -15.58 0.42 13.54
C VAL A 74 -16.75 -0.35 12.95
N LYS A 75 -16.71 -0.66 11.66
CA LYS A 75 -17.76 -1.42 10.98
C LYS A 75 -17.87 -2.86 11.45
N LEU A 76 -16.75 -3.48 11.86
CA LEU A 76 -16.68 -4.88 12.25
C LEU A 76 -16.80 -5.12 13.78
N ARG A 77 -16.78 -4.09 14.61
CA ARG A 77 -16.68 -4.24 16.08
C ARG A 77 -17.79 -5.08 16.72
N ASN A 78 -18.99 -5.09 16.15
CA ASN A 78 -20.13 -5.87 16.66
C ASN A 78 -20.38 -7.14 15.84
N ARG A 79 -19.49 -7.49 14.94
CA ARG A 79 -19.64 -8.66 14.07
C ARG A 79 -18.73 -9.78 14.52
N ARG A 80 -19.30 -10.99 14.61
CA ARG A 80 -18.53 -12.19 14.92
C ARG A 80 -18.18 -12.93 13.62
N CYS A 81 -16.91 -13.24 13.46
CA CYS A 81 -16.42 -14.08 12.37
C CYS A 81 -15.87 -15.37 12.95
N PHE A 82 -16.30 -16.51 12.38
CA PHE A 82 -15.93 -17.83 12.86
C PHE A 82 -14.75 -18.44 12.13
N SER A 83 -14.28 -17.79 11.07
CA SER A 83 -13.11 -18.22 10.30
C SER A 83 -12.37 -17.02 9.71
N LEU A 84 -11.11 -17.23 9.35
CA LEU A 84 -10.31 -16.22 8.68
C LEU A 84 -10.87 -15.89 7.28
N THR A 85 -11.39 -16.90 6.58
CA THR A 85 -12.03 -16.71 5.26
C THR A 85 -13.25 -15.79 5.36
N GLU A 86 -14.09 -15.99 6.36
CA GLU A 86 -15.26 -15.14 6.61
C GLU A 86 -14.83 -13.69 6.91
N LEU A 87 -13.83 -13.52 7.79
CA LEU A 87 -13.27 -12.20 8.10
C LEU A 87 -12.73 -11.52 6.84
N ASN A 88 -11.95 -12.21 6.03
CA ASN A 88 -11.39 -11.66 4.80
C ASN A 88 -12.48 -11.26 3.79
N THR A 89 -13.56 -12.03 3.69
CA THR A 89 -14.70 -11.70 2.84
C THR A 89 -15.37 -10.40 3.28
N GLU A 90 -15.58 -10.22 4.57
CA GLU A 90 -16.17 -9.00 5.11
C GLU A 90 -15.25 -7.78 4.96
N VAL A 91 -13.94 -7.95 5.18
CA VAL A 91 -12.95 -6.89 4.97
C VAL A 91 -12.93 -6.46 3.51
N ARG A 92 -12.98 -7.40 2.57
CA ARG A 92 -13.04 -7.09 1.11
C ARG A 92 -14.28 -6.30 0.73
N LYS A 93 -15.44 -6.65 1.27
CA LYS A 93 -16.68 -5.90 1.04
C LYS A 93 -16.59 -4.46 1.52
N LEU A 94 -16.06 -4.26 2.73
CA LEU A 94 -15.86 -2.93 3.30
C LEU A 94 -14.82 -2.12 2.54
N LEU A 95 -13.74 -2.75 2.12
CA LEU A 95 -12.69 -2.11 1.32
C LEU A 95 -13.24 -1.66 -0.05
N ASP A 96 -14.01 -2.51 -0.72
CA ASP A 96 -14.60 -2.16 -2.00
C ASP A 96 -15.57 -0.99 -1.86
N ALA A 97 -16.43 -1.00 -0.86
CA ALA A 97 -17.33 0.11 -0.57
C ALA A 97 -16.57 1.42 -0.27
N TYR A 98 -15.48 1.34 0.49
CA TYR A 98 -14.63 2.48 0.79
C TYR A 98 -13.98 3.06 -0.48
N ASN A 99 -13.50 2.21 -1.36
CA ASN A 99 -12.86 2.63 -2.61
C ASN A 99 -13.86 3.24 -3.62
N ARG A 100 -15.13 2.86 -3.54
CA ARG A 100 -16.21 3.41 -4.37
C ARG A 100 -16.82 4.69 -3.81
N ARG A 101 -16.48 5.06 -2.59
CA ARG A 101 -16.98 6.28 -1.94
C ARG A 101 -16.44 7.52 -2.64
N ASP A 102 -17.32 8.50 -2.87
CA ASP A 102 -16.94 9.76 -3.52
C ASP A 102 -15.90 10.54 -2.72
N PHE A 103 -15.01 11.22 -3.42
CA PHE A 103 -14.10 12.17 -2.79
C PHE A 103 -14.85 13.38 -2.25
N LEU A 104 -14.37 13.94 -1.13
CA LEU A 104 -14.99 15.13 -0.52
C LEU A 104 -14.69 16.42 -1.25
N LYS A 105 -13.53 16.52 -1.90
CA LYS A 105 -13.03 17.79 -2.49
C LYS A 105 -12.85 17.75 -3.99
N LYS A 106 -13.15 16.63 -4.64
CA LYS A 106 -13.04 16.47 -6.08
C LYS A 106 -14.03 15.40 -6.57
N ASP A 107 -14.32 15.42 -7.86
CA ASP A 107 -15.21 14.44 -8.46
C ASP A 107 -14.56 13.04 -8.54
N GLY A 108 -15.41 12.02 -8.44
CA GLY A 108 -15.00 10.64 -8.57
C GLY A 108 -14.69 9.96 -7.24
N SER A 109 -14.18 8.74 -7.34
CA SER A 109 -13.80 7.90 -6.21
C SER A 109 -12.42 7.28 -6.49
N ARG A 110 -11.84 6.61 -5.48
CA ARG A 110 -10.59 5.87 -5.67
C ARG A 110 -10.73 4.82 -6.77
N TYR A 111 -11.85 4.14 -6.81
CA TYR A 111 -12.14 3.14 -7.83
C TYR A 111 -12.24 3.75 -9.23
N SER A 112 -12.92 4.88 -9.38
CA SER A 112 -13.14 5.50 -10.70
C SER A 112 -11.86 6.09 -11.33
N VAL A 113 -10.88 6.52 -10.52
CA VAL A 113 -9.62 7.08 -11.02
C VAL A 113 -8.51 6.03 -11.14
N PHE A 114 -8.73 4.84 -10.62
CA PHE A 114 -7.79 3.72 -10.75
C PHE A 114 -7.86 3.14 -12.16
#